data_22f52e24ecf6824fea4b1bf60992cee3
#
_entry.id   22f52e24ecf6824fea4b1bf60992cee3
#
_cell.length_a   1.000
_cell.length_b   1.000
_cell.length_c   1.000
_cell.angle_alpha   90.00
_cell.angle_beta   90.00
_cell.angle_gamma   90.00
#
_symmetry.space_group_name_H-M   'P 1'
#
loop_
_entity.id
_entity.type
_entity.pdbx_description
1 polymer ?
#
loop_
_entity_poly.entity_id
_entity_poly.type
_entity_poly.pdbx_seq_one_letter_code
_entity_poly.pdbx_strand_id
1 'polypeptide(L)'
;MGLNSAKGDAVKMNEIVSLKDIVVDFDGERILDELSLDIHDKEFVTFLGPSGCGKTTTLRVIAGFITPKSGNVFFDGKDIASVPPYKRQVNTVFQKYALFPHLNVYENVAFGLRLKKLPEETIRPKVLEMLETVGLRGFERRSINQLSGGQQQRVAIARSLVNQPRVLLLDEPLGALDLKLRKEMQLELKRLQREMNITFVYVTHDQEEALTMSDTVVVMNKGNIQQIGNPQDIYNEPRNAFVAKFIGDSNIVDGIMEKDFLVSFGGQEFACVDRGFKPREPVQVVIRPEDVDIVPPSAGKLTGLVREVIFKGVHFEMHVDVEGKEWLIHSTQASQPGELIGMNIGPDEIHIMSREEV
;
A
#
# COMPACT_ATOMS: atom_id res chain seq x y z
N MET A 1 35.53 -31.77 -0.99
CA MET A 1 35.58 -30.83 0.15
C MET A 1 34.35 -29.94 0.04
N GLY A 2 33.46 -30.13 0.99
CA GLY A 2 32.12 -29.54 0.93
C GLY A 2 32.11 -28.05 1.20
N LEU A 3 31.34 -27.33 0.41
CA LEU A 3 30.91 -25.97 0.70
C LEU A 3 29.55 -26.06 1.42
N ASN A 4 29.59 -25.82 2.72
CA ASN A 4 28.40 -25.63 3.57
C ASN A 4 27.63 -24.43 3.06
N SER A 5 26.43 -24.64 2.54
CA SER A 5 25.42 -23.61 2.37
C SER A 5 24.95 -23.16 3.77
N ALA A 6 25.35 -21.98 4.18
CA ALA A 6 24.78 -21.31 5.33
C ALA A 6 23.28 -21.04 5.03
N LYS A 7 22.41 -21.88 5.59
CA LYS A 7 20.99 -21.53 5.76
C LYS A 7 20.98 -20.38 6.76
N GLY A 8 20.76 -19.14 6.26
CA GLY A 8 20.42 -18.03 7.11
C GLY A 8 19.13 -18.40 7.86
N ASP A 9 19.21 -18.39 9.19
CA ASP A 9 18.04 -18.47 10.06
C ASP A 9 17.10 -17.31 9.69
N ALA A 10 16.04 -17.61 8.97
CA ALA A 10 14.94 -16.69 8.79
C ALA A 10 14.38 -16.39 10.19
N VAL A 11 14.61 -15.20 10.70
CA VAL A 11 14.00 -14.72 11.93
C VAL A 11 12.49 -14.91 11.73
N LYS A 12 11.90 -15.86 12.47
CA LYS A 12 10.44 -16.07 12.47
C LYS A 12 9.84 -14.75 12.97
N MET A 13 9.38 -13.89 12.06
CA MET A 13 8.62 -12.70 12.44
C MET A 13 7.36 -13.16 13.15
N ASN A 14 7.12 -12.61 14.35
CA ASN A 14 5.99 -13.00 15.17
C ASN A 14 4.71 -12.38 14.60
N GLU A 15 3.71 -13.20 14.28
CA GLU A 15 2.41 -12.75 13.80
C GLU A 15 1.64 -12.08 14.95
N ILE A 16 1.33 -10.80 14.81
CA ILE A 16 0.56 -10.05 15.82
C ILE A 16 -0.94 -10.11 15.56
N VAL A 17 -1.36 -10.08 14.29
CA VAL A 17 -2.76 -10.25 13.87
C VAL A 17 -2.79 -11.30 12.77
N SER A 18 -3.71 -12.26 12.88
CA SER A 18 -3.95 -13.27 11.85
C SER A 18 -5.45 -13.37 11.57
N LEU A 19 -5.80 -13.23 10.32
CA LEU A 19 -7.16 -13.42 9.79
C LEU A 19 -7.16 -14.77 9.06
N LYS A 20 -8.14 -15.63 9.35
CA LYS A 20 -8.27 -16.94 8.71
C LYS A 20 -9.69 -17.11 8.17
N ASP A 21 -9.79 -17.23 6.84
CA ASP A 21 -11.02 -17.51 6.08
C ASP A 21 -12.18 -16.58 6.45
N ILE A 22 -11.88 -15.28 6.55
CA ILE A 22 -12.83 -14.25 6.96
C ILE A 22 -13.86 -14.02 5.86
N VAL A 23 -15.14 -14.24 6.21
CA VAL A 23 -16.28 -13.93 5.36
C VAL A 23 -17.11 -12.83 6.00
N VAL A 24 -17.41 -11.79 5.23
CA VAL A 24 -18.32 -10.70 5.65
C VAL A 24 -19.34 -10.46 4.54
N ASP A 25 -20.61 -10.53 4.92
CA ASP A 25 -21.74 -10.19 4.05
C ASP A 25 -22.49 -8.98 4.63
N PHE A 26 -22.96 -8.05 3.75
CA PHE A 26 -23.90 -7.00 4.09
C PHE A 26 -25.09 -7.07 3.13
N ASP A 27 -26.30 -7.15 3.66
CA ASP A 27 -27.55 -7.17 2.88
C ASP A 27 -27.58 -8.21 1.75
N GLY A 28 -26.89 -9.33 1.95
CA GLY A 28 -26.77 -10.41 0.97
C GLY A 28 -25.61 -10.25 -0.02
N GLU A 29 -24.92 -9.13 -0.01
CA GLU A 29 -23.71 -8.91 -0.82
C GLU A 29 -22.46 -9.34 -0.04
N ARG A 30 -21.60 -10.14 -0.68
CA ARG A 30 -20.33 -10.59 -0.12
C ARG A 30 -19.28 -9.50 -0.27
N ILE A 31 -18.79 -8.98 0.85
CA ILE A 31 -17.77 -7.93 0.89
C ILE A 31 -16.37 -8.48 1.11
N LEU A 32 -16.24 -9.53 1.93
CA LEU A 32 -14.99 -10.28 2.09
C LEU A 32 -15.27 -11.76 1.85
N ASP A 33 -14.44 -12.39 1.04
CA ASP A 33 -14.61 -13.77 0.59
C ASP A 33 -13.40 -14.62 0.99
N GLU A 34 -13.55 -15.37 2.10
CA GLU A 34 -12.53 -16.27 2.67
C GLU A 34 -11.14 -15.60 2.82
N LEU A 35 -11.13 -14.31 3.20
CA LEU A 35 -9.90 -13.54 3.30
C LEU A 35 -9.01 -14.08 4.42
N SER A 36 -7.79 -14.47 4.06
CA SER A 36 -6.74 -14.89 5.00
C SER A 36 -5.52 -14.00 4.87
N LEU A 37 -5.00 -13.50 6.01
CA LEU A 37 -3.89 -12.56 6.07
C LEU A 37 -3.17 -12.65 7.42
N ASP A 38 -1.85 -12.71 7.40
CA ASP A 38 -1.01 -12.61 8.58
C ASP A 38 -0.27 -11.25 8.57
N ILE A 39 -0.32 -10.52 9.70
CA ILE A 39 0.34 -9.25 9.93
C ILE A 39 1.39 -9.46 11.01
N HIS A 40 2.62 -9.05 10.74
CA HIS A 40 3.74 -9.25 11.66
C HIS A 40 3.87 -8.12 12.68
N ASP A 41 4.49 -8.44 13.81
CA ASP A 41 4.73 -7.45 14.87
C ASP A 41 5.71 -6.37 14.39
N LYS A 42 5.37 -5.10 14.66
CA LYS A 42 6.21 -3.92 14.40
C LYS A 42 6.39 -3.57 12.92
N GLU A 43 5.58 -4.10 12.01
CA GLU A 43 5.59 -3.70 10.61
C GLU A 43 4.57 -2.59 10.30
N PHE A 44 4.81 -1.88 9.21
CA PHE A 44 3.87 -0.96 8.60
C PHE A 44 3.19 -1.67 7.43
N VAL A 45 1.95 -2.14 7.63
CA VAL A 45 1.17 -2.85 6.60
C VAL A 45 0.14 -1.91 6.00
N THR A 46 0.08 -1.85 4.67
CA THR A 46 -0.94 -1.05 3.98
C THR A 46 -1.91 -1.93 3.19
N PHE A 47 -3.20 -1.75 3.43
CA PHE A 47 -4.27 -2.27 2.58
C PHE A 47 -4.54 -1.26 1.46
N LEU A 48 -4.25 -1.64 0.24
CA LEU A 48 -4.35 -0.81 -0.96
C LEU A 48 -5.37 -1.41 -1.93
N GLY A 49 -6.17 -0.58 -2.58
CA GLY A 49 -7.15 -1.05 -3.57
C GLY A 49 -8.22 0.00 -3.88
N PRO A 50 -9.08 -0.23 -4.88
CA PRO A 50 -10.15 0.70 -5.25
C PRO A 50 -11.19 0.84 -4.13
N SER A 51 -12.04 1.88 -4.25
CA SER A 51 -13.14 2.07 -3.32
C SER A 51 -14.10 0.87 -3.34
N GLY A 52 -14.56 0.45 -2.16
CA GLY A 52 -15.49 -0.68 -2.04
C GLY A 52 -14.86 -2.08 -2.10
N CYS A 53 -13.54 -2.23 -2.24
CA CYS A 53 -12.89 -3.55 -2.33
C CYS A 53 -12.73 -4.30 -0.99
N GLY A 54 -13.20 -3.75 0.15
CA GLY A 54 -13.19 -4.45 1.43
C GLY A 54 -12.14 -3.96 2.45
N LYS A 55 -11.24 -3.01 2.14
CA LYS A 55 -10.16 -2.54 3.04
C LYS A 55 -10.65 -2.08 4.42
N THR A 56 -11.53 -1.08 4.45
CA THR A 56 -12.13 -0.56 5.69
C THR A 56 -12.92 -1.65 6.43
N THR A 57 -13.56 -2.58 5.70
CA THR A 57 -14.27 -3.73 6.30
C THR A 57 -13.28 -4.65 7.00
N THR A 58 -12.16 -4.98 6.37
CA THR A 58 -11.09 -5.79 6.98
C THR A 58 -10.53 -5.11 8.23
N LEU A 59 -10.23 -3.81 8.15
CA LEU A 59 -9.77 -3.03 9.30
C LEU A 59 -10.80 -3.05 10.44
N ARG A 60 -12.10 -2.92 10.14
CA ARG A 60 -13.19 -2.95 11.15
C ARG A 60 -13.38 -4.34 11.76
N VAL A 61 -13.10 -5.43 11.02
CA VAL A 61 -13.06 -6.79 11.55
C VAL A 61 -11.92 -6.91 12.57
N ILE A 62 -10.72 -6.43 12.27
CA ILE A 62 -9.58 -6.42 13.19
C ILE A 62 -9.91 -5.59 14.44
N ALA A 63 -10.55 -4.43 14.28
CA ALA A 63 -10.96 -3.56 15.38
C ALA A 63 -12.09 -4.14 16.23
N GLY A 64 -12.85 -5.12 15.71
CA GLY A 64 -14.02 -5.71 16.37
C GLY A 64 -15.31 -4.91 16.22
N PHE A 65 -15.36 -3.94 15.29
CA PHE A 65 -16.59 -3.22 14.94
C PHE A 65 -17.50 -4.04 14.02
N ILE A 66 -16.95 -5.03 13.33
CA ILE A 66 -17.69 -5.98 12.49
C ILE A 66 -17.34 -7.37 12.96
N THR A 67 -18.34 -8.18 13.26
CA THR A 67 -18.17 -9.61 13.51
C THR A 67 -18.30 -10.33 12.18
N PRO A 68 -17.28 -11.12 11.75
CA PRO A 68 -17.35 -11.86 10.50
C PRO A 68 -18.46 -12.93 10.58
N LYS A 69 -19.03 -13.29 9.42
CA LYS A 69 -20.02 -14.36 9.29
C LYS A 69 -19.38 -15.72 9.54
N SER A 70 -18.14 -15.91 9.09
CA SER A 70 -17.30 -17.09 9.34
C SER A 70 -15.83 -16.68 9.35
N GLY A 71 -14.97 -17.58 9.79
CA GLY A 71 -13.54 -17.36 9.95
C GLY A 71 -13.17 -16.90 11.37
N ASN A 72 -11.86 -16.78 11.61
CA ASN A 72 -11.31 -16.48 12.92
C ASN A 72 -10.37 -15.27 12.86
N VAL A 73 -10.35 -14.48 13.93
CA VAL A 73 -9.46 -13.32 14.10
C VAL A 73 -8.56 -13.61 15.29
N PHE A 74 -7.28 -13.74 15.05
CA PHE A 74 -6.30 -13.98 16.12
C PHE A 74 -5.50 -12.70 16.40
N PHE A 75 -5.19 -12.49 17.66
CA PHE A 75 -4.29 -11.46 18.15
C PHE A 75 -3.28 -12.11 19.08
N ASP A 76 -2.00 -12.06 18.74
CA ASP A 76 -0.92 -12.72 19.50
C ASP A 76 -1.26 -14.19 19.79
N GLY A 77 -1.73 -14.91 18.75
CA GLY A 77 -2.12 -16.33 18.80
C GLY A 77 -3.43 -16.63 19.52
N LYS A 78 -4.15 -15.62 20.06
CA LYS A 78 -5.43 -15.80 20.78
C LYS A 78 -6.58 -15.39 19.89
N ASP A 79 -7.62 -16.22 19.79
CA ASP A 79 -8.85 -15.86 19.09
C ASP A 79 -9.55 -14.68 19.80
N ILE A 80 -9.77 -13.61 19.05
CA ILE A 80 -10.43 -12.39 19.52
C ILE A 80 -11.75 -12.08 18.77
N ALA A 81 -12.26 -13.01 17.97
CA ALA A 81 -13.47 -12.77 17.15
C ALA A 81 -14.65 -12.30 17.98
N SER A 82 -14.85 -12.88 19.18
CA SER A 82 -15.91 -12.52 20.14
C SER A 82 -15.55 -11.38 21.11
N VAL A 83 -14.29 -10.88 21.08
CA VAL A 83 -13.84 -9.85 22.01
C VAL A 83 -14.34 -8.48 21.53
N PRO A 84 -15.08 -7.71 22.37
CA PRO A 84 -15.61 -6.42 21.97
C PRO A 84 -14.47 -5.39 21.76
N PRO A 85 -14.68 -4.35 20.90
CA PRO A 85 -13.64 -3.40 20.49
C PRO A 85 -12.84 -2.79 21.66
N TYR A 86 -13.53 -2.36 22.72
CA TYR A 86 -12.90 -1.68 23.87
C TYR A 86 -12.00 -2.57 24.73
N LYS A 87 -12.02 -3.90 24.52
CA LYS A 87 -11.14 -4.88 25.18
C LYS A 87 -10.00 -5.35 24.30
N ARG A 88 -10.00 -5.03 23.00
CA ARG A 88 -8.91 -5.37 22.09
C ARG A 88 -7.68 -4.47 22.33
N GLN A 89 -6.50 -5.01 22.13
CA GLN A 89 -5.23 -4.25 22.27
C GLN A 89 -4.89 -3.48 20.98
N VAL A 90 -5.89 -2.99 20.29
CA VAL A 90 -5.79 -2.19 19.08
C VAL A 90 -6.48 -0.84 19.29
N ASN A 91 -5.97 0.21 18.67
CA ASN A 91 -6.64 1.51 18.62
C ASN A 91 -6.87 1.92 17.17
N THR A 92 -7.92 2.71 16.92
CA THR A 92 -8.31 3.13 15.57
C THR A 92 -8.30 4.65 15.46
N VAL A 93 -7.68 5.17 14.40
CA VAL A 93 -7.83 6.53 13.90
C VAL A 93 -8.77 6.48 12.70
N PHE A 94 -9.91 7.14 12.80
CA PHE A 94 -10.93 7.18 11.75
C PHE A 94 -10.63 8.28 10.72
N GLN A 95 -11.15 8.15 9.52
CA GLN A 95 -11.01 9.11 8.42
C GLN A 95 -11.38 10.56 8.81
N LYS A 96 -12.41 10.76 9.62
CA LYS A 96 -12.84 12.07 10.15
C LYS A 96 -12.26 12.38 11.54
N TYR A 97 -11.19 11.68 11.94
CA TYR A 97 -10.47 11.83 13.22
C TYR A 97 -11.30 11.56 14.48
N ALA A 98 -12.63 11.70 14.44
CA ALA A 98 -13.57 11.49 15.54
C ALA A 98 -13.13 12.17 16.87
N LEU A 99 -12.57 13.39 16.80
CA LEU A 99 -12.20 14.17 17.96
C LEU A 99 -13.45 14.66 18.70
N PHE A 100 -13.34 14.81 20.02
CA PHE A 100 -14.40 15.36 20.87
C PHE A 100 -14.39 16.89 20.77
N PRO A 101 -15.35 17.54 20.09
CA PRO A 101 -15.27 18.98 19.80
C PRO A 101 -15.46 19.86 21.03
N HIS A 102 -16.09 19.32 22.09
CA HIS A 102 -16.31 19.99 23.38
C HIS A 102 -15.12 19.88 24.34
N LEU A 103 -14.10 19.09 24.01
CA LEU A 103 -12.88 18.91 24.79
C LEU A 103 -11.73 19.66 24.08
N ASN A 104 -10.77 20.17 24.88
CA ASN A 104 -9.52 20.71 24.35
C ASN A 104 -8.56 19.62 23.89
N VAL A 105 -7.38 19.98 23.39
CA VAL A 105 -6.35 19.04 22.92
C VAL A 105 -5.91 18.09 24.02
N TYR A 106 -5.57 18.63 25.20
CA TYR A 106 -5.15 17.82 26.35
C TYR A 106 -6.22 16.79 26.75
N GLU A 107 -7.45 17.24 26.88
CA GLU A 107 -8.58 16.38 27.28
C GLU A 107 -8.89 15.30 26.27
N ASN A 108 -8.78 15.60 24.96
CA ASN A 108 -8.91 14.59 23.91
C ASN A 108 -7.86 13.48 24.07
N VAL A 109 -6.59 13.84 24.26
CA VAL A 109 -5.51 12.86 24.44
C VAL A 109 -5.63 12.10 25.76
N ALA A 110 -5.97 12.80 26.85
CA ALA A 110 -6.13 12.22 28.19
C ALA A 110 -7.33 11.27 28.32
N PHE A 111 -8.31 11.36 27.39
CA PHE A 111 -9.61 10.69 27.51
C PHE A 111 -9.49 9.19 27.80
N GLY A 112 -8.70 8.45 27.00
CA GLY A 112 -8.53 7.00 27.18
C GLY A 112 -7.85 6.62 28.50
N LEU A 113 -6.91 7.43 28.97
CA LEU A 113 -6.22 7.22 30.25
C LEU A 113 -7.15 7.46 31.45
N ARG A 114 -8.05 8.45 31.33
CA ARG A 114 -9.10 8.71 32.35
C ARG A 114 -10.12 7.58 32.43
N LEU A 115 -10.49 6.98 31.29
CA LEU A 115 -11.36 5.79 31.28
C LEU A 115 -10.71 4.60 32.01
N LYS A 116 -9.37 4.49 31.96
CA LYS A 116 -8.59 3.50 32.72
C LYS A 116 -8.47 3.87 34.21
N LYS A 117 -9.09 4.98 34.65
CA LYS A 117 -9.06 5.50 36.03
C LYS A 117 -7.63 5.77 36.57
N LEU A 118 -6.71 6.15 35.70
CA LEU A 118 -5.37 6.54 36.11
C LEU A 118 -5.44 7.91 36.83
N PRO A 119 -4.58 8.17 37.84
CA PRO A 119 -4.53 9.45 38.52
C PRO A 119 -3.94 10.53 37.58
N GLU A 120 -4.37 11.78 37.77
CA GLU A 120 -3.97 12.91 36.90
C GLU A 120 -2.44 13.16 36.94
N GLU A 121 -1.79 12.85 38.04
CA GLU A 121 -0.33 12.91 38.21
C GLU A 121 0.40 11.97 37.21
N THR A 122 -0.21 10.84 36.87
CA THR A 122 0.30 9.89 35.87
C THR A 122 -0.14 10.27 34.42
N ILE A 123 -1.35 10.81 34.28
CA ILE A 123 -1.90 11.20 32.97
C ILE A 123 -1.13 12.37 32.38
N ARG A 124 -0.92 13.43 33.18
CA ARG A 124 -0.34 14.69 32.71
C ARG A 124 1.02 14.53 32.02
N PRO A 125 2.04 13.87 32.60
CA PRO A 125 3.33 13.68 31.93
C PRO A 125 3.19 12.89 30.63
N LYS A 126 2.41 11.80 30.60
CA LYS A 126 2.19 10.98 29.41
C LYS A 126 1.54 11.76 28.27
N VAL A 127 0.55 12.61 28.57
CA VAL A 127 -0.11 13.44 27.57
C VAL A 127 0.84 14.49 27.02
N LEU A 128 1.61 15.17 27.87
CA LEU A 128 2.57 16.19 27.44
C LEU A 128 3.69 15.58 26.58
N GLU A 129 4.24 14.44 26.98
CA GLU A 129 5.22 13.69 26.20
C GLU A 129 4.66 13.29 24.83
N MET A 130 3.44 12.76 24.80
CA MET A 130 2.79 12.37 23.55
C MET A 130 2.51 13.57 22.63
N LEU A 131 2.08 14.71 23.18
CA LEU A 131 1.90 15.95 22.41
C LEU A 131 3.23 16.49 21.87
N GLU A 132 4.32 16.35 22.62
CA GLU A 132 5.66 16.68 22.12
C GLU A 132 6.08 15.74 20.97
N THR A 133 5.86 14.44 21.13
CA THR A 133 6.17 13.40 20.13
C THR A 133 5.47 13.67 18.80
N VAL A 134 4.22 14.13 18.79
CA VAL A 134 3.47 14.48 17.57
C VAL A 134 3.63 15.96 17.16
N GLY A 135 4.58 16.71 17.74
CA GLY A 135 4.88 18.10 17.37
C GLY A 135 3.79 19.11 17.76
N LEU A 136 3.01 18.84 18.82
CA LEU A 136 1.94 19.71 19.33
C LEU A 136 2.22 20.27 20.72
N ARG A 137 3.50 20.42 21.11
CA ARG A 137 3.89 21.06 22.35
C ARG A 137 3.35 22.48 22.43
N GLY A 138 2.70 22.85 23.53
CA GLY A 138 2.10 24.18 23.75
C GLY A 138 0.68 24.32 23.21
N PHE A 139 0.07 23.24 22.66
CA PHE A 139 -1.29 23.26 22.14
C PHE A 139 -2.33 22.72 23.12
N GLU A 140 -1.94 22.34 24.32
CA GLU A 140 -2.73 21.57 25.31
C GLU A 140 -4.11 22.20 25.59
N ARG A 141 -4.15 23.55 25.67
CA ARG A 141 -5.36 24.31 26.02
C ARG A 141 -6.20 24.74 24.83
N ARG A 142 -5.72 24.52 23.57
CA ARG A 142 -6.47 24.91 22.39
C ARG A 142 -7.72 24.04 22.19
N SER A 143 -8.79 24.66 21.71
CA SER A 143 -9.97 23.92 21.27
C SER A 143 -9.71 23.27 19.90
N ILE A 144 -10.40 22.17 19.61
CA ILE A 144 -10.23 21.42 18.35
C ILE A 144 -10.54 22.29 17.14
N ASN A 145 -11.51 23.19 17.24
CA ASN A 145 -11.91 24.08 16.14
C ASN A 145 -10.85 25.16 15.79
N GLN A 146 -9.84 25.35 16.62
CA GLN A 146 -8.72 26.28 16.38
C GLN A 146 -7.55 25.60 15.64
N LEU A 147 -7.67 24.32 15.31
CA LEU A 147 -6.61 23.52 14.72
C LEU A 147 -6.82 23.35 13.22
N SER A 148 -5.71 23.33 12.46
CA SER A 148 -5.72 22.89 11.06
C SER A 148 -6.05 21.39 10.97
N GLY A 149 -6.43 20.89 9.79
CA GLY A 149 -6.71 19.47 9.57
C GLY A 149 -5.55 18.55 9.98
N GLY A 150 -4.31 18.89 9.61
CA GLY A 150 -3.13 18.12 10.04
C GLY A 150 -2.88 18.17 11.53
N GLN A 151 -3.17 19.30 12.22
CA GLN A 151 -3.07 19.36 13.66
C GLN A 151 -4.16 18.52 14.34
N GLN A 152 -5.38 18.51 13.82
CA GLN A 152 -6.46 17.64 14.32
C GLN A 152 -6.09 16.16 14.16
N GLN A 153 -5.51 15.79 13.02
CA GLN A 153 -5.01 14.44 12.79
C GLN A 153 -3.94 14.04 13.83
N ARG A 154 -2.95 14.90 14.07
CA ARG A 154 -1.92 14.67 15.09
C ARG A 154 -2.51 14.49 16.49
N VAL A 155 -3.57 15.22 16.84
CA VAL A 155 -4.31 15.01 18.09
C VAL A 155 -4.99 13.64 18.13
N ALA A 156 -5.60 13.19 17.02
CA ALA A 156 -6.24 11.86 16.95
C ALA A 156 -5.22 10.72 17.07
N ILE A 157 -4.06 10.88 16.43
CA ILE A 157 -2.93 9.94 16.55
C ILE A 157 -2.43 9.92 17.99
N ALA A 158 -2.17 11.08 18.61
CA ALA A 158 -1.73 11.19 20.00
C ALA A 158 -2.71 10.53 20.97
N ARG A 159 -4.04 10.76 20.79
CA ARG A 159 -5.10 10.14 21.59
C ARG A 159 -5.08 8.62 21.50
N SER A 160 -4.76 8.09 20.32
CA SER A 160 -4.66 6.65 20.11
C SER A 160 -3.37 6.07 20.68
N LEU A 161 -2.23 6.73 20.46
CA LEU A 161 -0.90 6.25 20.85
C LEU A 161 -0.63 6.36 22.36
N VAL A 162 -1.19 7.36 23.07
CA VAL A 162 -0.99 7.54 24.52
C VAL A 162 -1.42 6.32 25.34
N ASN A 163 -2.33 5.51 24.80
CA ASN A 163 -2.78 4.27 25.41
C ASN A 163 -1.79 3.10 25.23
N GLN A 164 -0.70 3.28 24.47
CA GLN A 164 0.32 2.30 24.15
C GLN A 164 -0.28 1.02 23.54
N PRO A 165 -1.03 1.11 22.43
CA PRO A 165 -1.56 -0.07 21.76
C PRO A 165 -0.40 -0.85 21.11
N ARG A 166 -0.58 -2.17 20.91
CA ARG A 166 0.36 -2.97 20.11
C ARG A 166 0.14 -2.79 18.62
N VAL A 167 -1.11 -2.48 18.21
CA VAL A 167 -1.48 -2.24 16.82
C VAL A 167 -2.28 -0.95 16.72
N LEU A 168 -1.89 -0.06 15.81
CA LEU A 168 -2.64 1.13 15.42
C LEU A 168 -3.27 0.92 14.05
N LEU A 169 -4.58 1.06 13.99
CA LEU A 169 -5.39 0.97 12.78
C LEU A 169 -5.69 2.37 12.25
N LEU A 170 -5.42 2.65 10.99
CA LEU A 170 -5.53 3.96 10.35
C LEU A 170 -6.42 3.86 9.11
N ASP A 171 -7.64 4.39 9.17
CA ASP A 171 -8.64 4.33 8.08
C ASP A 171 -8.61 5.63 7.27
N GLU A 172 -7.91 5.63 6.13
CA GLU A 172 -7.69 6.78 5.22
C GLU A 172 -7.34 8.10 5.94
N PRO A 173 -6.36 8.12 6.85
CA PRO A 173 -6.16 9.27 7.72
C PRO A 173 -5.66 10.52 6.99
N LEU A 174 -5.05 10.39 5.81
CA LEU A 174 -4.47 11.51 5.05
C LEU A 174 -5.39 12.06 3.96
N GLY A 175 -6.54 11.42 3.70
CA GLY A 175 -7.42 11.76 2.57
C GLY A 175 -7.99 13.18 2.57
N ALA A 176 -8.07 13.85 3.74
CA ALA A 176 -8.61 15.21 3.86
C ALA A 176 -7.53 16.32 3.81
N LEU A 177 -6.24 15.96 3.62
CA LEU A 177 -5.12 16.90 3.62
C LEU A 177 -4.74 17.34 2.21
N ASP A 178 -4.23 18.59 2.08
CA ASP A 178 -3.57 19.04 0.87
C ASP A 178 -2.27 18.26 0.60
N LEU A 179 -1.77 18.30 -0.65
CA LEU A 179 -0.64 17.48 -1.10
C LEU A 179 0.63 17.70 -0.27
N LYS A 180 0.96 18.97 0.07
CA LYS A 180 2.19 19.27 0.82
C LYS A 180 2.11 18.71 2.24
N LEU A 181 1.01 18.99 2.93
CA LEU A 181 0.79 18.50 4.30
C LEU A 181 0.68 16.97 4.34
N ARG A 182 0.11 16.36 3.30
CA ARG A 182 0.03 14.91 3.17
C ARG A 182 1.43 14.28 3.14
N LYS A 183 2.35 14.80 2.31
CA LYS A 183 3.75 14.31 2.24
C LYS A 183 4.50 14.48 3.57
N GLU A 184 4.31 15.60 4.25
CA GLU A 184 4.89 15.81 5.58
C GLU A 184 4.36 14.77 6.59
N MET A 185 3.06 14.50 6.56
CA MET A 185 2.42 13.54 7.47
C MET A 185 2.78 12.07 7.17
N GLN A 186 3.02 11.71 5.90
CA GLN A 186 3.54 10.37 5.53
C GLN A 186 4.87 10.09 6.24
N LEU A 187 5.83 11.01 6.13
CA LEU A 187 7.14 10.90 6.79
C LEU A 187 7.00 10.82 8.32
N GLU A 188 6.10 11.63 8.87
CA GLU A 188 5.82 11.67 10.31
C GLU A 188 5.23 10.33 10.81
N LEU A 189 4.26 9.75 10.10
CA LEU A 189 3.67 8.46 10.45
C LEU A 189 4.71 7.34 10.43
N LYS A 190 5.56 7.29 9.41
CA LYS A 190 6.64 6.30 9.32
C LYS A 190 7.66 6.48 10.44
N ARG A 191 8.01 7.72 10.80
CA ARG A 191 8.87 8.03 11.94
C ARG A 191 8.25 7.56 13.25
N LEU A 192 6.99 7.93 13.52
CA LEU A 192 6.26 7.54 14.72
C LEU A 192 6.16 6.02 14.89
N GLN A 193 5.86 5.29 13.82
CA GLN A 193 5.79 3.82 13.84
C GLN A 193 7.13 3.22 14.29
N ARG A 194 8.24 3.70 13.72
CA ARG A 194 9.59 3.21 14.05
C ARG A 194 9.99 3.56 15.48
N GLU A 195 9.81 4.82 15.91
CA GLU A 195 10.18 5.30 17.25
C GLU A 195 9.39 4.59 18.35
N MET A 196 8.10 4.36 18.12
CA MET A 196 7.24 3.69 19.10
C MET A 196 7.30 2.16 19.02
N ASN A 197 7.92 1.61 17.95
CA ASN A 197 8.12 0.18 17.77
C ASN A 197 6.80 -0.62 17.86
N ILE A 198 5.75 -0.15 17.21
CA ILE A 198 4.41 -0.75 17.16
C ILE A 198 4.00 -1.07 15.72
N THR A 199 3.00 -1.94 15.55
CA THR A 199 2.46 -2.30 14.24
C THR A 199 1.45 -1.25 13.79
N PHE A 200 1.58 -0.79 12.53
CA PHE A 200 0.58 0.04 11.87
C PHE A 200 -0.14 -0.76 10.79
N VAL A 201 -1.47 -0.69 10.80
CA VAL A 201 -2.32 -1.18 9.71
C VAL A 201 -3.00 0.03 9.08
N TYR A 202 -2.62 0.34 7.87
CA TYR A 202 -2.99 1.54 7.16
C TYR A 202 -3.91 1.21 5.98
N VAL A 203 -5.00 1.95 5.82
CA VAL A 203 -5.90 1.82 4.67
C VAL A 203 -5.77 3.06 3.80
N THR A 204 -5.58 2.86 2.52
CA THR A 204 -5.55 3.94 1.52
C THR A 204 -6.01 3.43 0.15
N HIS A 205 -6.35 4.36 -0.73
CA HIS A 205 -6.48 4.15 -2.17
C HIS A 205 -5.37 4.83 -2.97
N ASP A 206 -4.45 5.54 -2.28
CA ASP A 206 -3.34 6.26 -2.86
C ASP A 206 -2.11 5.34 -2.96
N GLN A 207 -1.61 5.16 -4.17
CA GLN A 207 -0.48 4.27 -4.50
C GLN A 207 0.83 4.84 -3.94
N GLU A 208 1.04 6.18 -4.01
CA GLU A 208 2.24 6.83 -3.50
C GLU A 208 2.36 6.61 -1.98
N GLU A 209 1.25 6.71 -1.24
CA GLU A 209 1.22 6.42 0.19
C GLU A 209 1.66 4.98 0.50
N ALA A 210 1.07 4.01 -0.22
CA ALA A 210 1.38 2.59 -0.01
C ALA A 210 2.85 2.27 -0.34
N LEU A 211 3.36 2.76 -1.47
CA LEU A 211 4.73 2.47 -1.91
C LEU A 211 5.80 3.15 -1.04
N THR A 212 5.51 4.34 -0.47
CA THR A 212 6.51 5.11 0.30
C THR A 212 6.59 4.76 1.78
N MET A 213 5.45 4.38 2.39
CA MET A 213 5.39 4.17 3.83
C MET A 213 5.50 2.72 4.28
N SER A 214 5.07 1.76 3.46
CA SER A 214 4.86 0.39 3.89
C SER A 214 6.14 -0.44 3.95
N ASP A 215 6.14 -1.41 4.84
CA ASP A 215 7.03 -2.56 4.80
C ASP A 215 6.36 -3.68 3.98
N THR A 216 5.03 -3.83 4.12
CA THR A 216 4.20 -4.79 3.39
C THR A 216 2.98 -4.09 2.81
N VAL A 217 2.71 -4.31 1.52
CA VAL A 217 1.50 -3.87 0.82
C VAL A 217 0.60 -5.07 0.54
N VAL A 218 -0.68 -4.94 0.89
CA VAL A 218 -1.74 -5.92 0.60
C VAL A 218 -2.67 -5.30 -0.43
N VAL A 219 -2.54 -5.71 -1.68
CA VAL A 219 -3.39 -5.24 -2.78
C VAL A 219 -4.70 -6.00 -2.77
N MET A 220 -5.83 -5.29 -2.67
CA MET A 220 -7.17 -5.87 -2.56
C MET A 220 -8.06 -5.46 -3.73
N ASN A 221 -8.89 -6.40 -4.20
CA ASN A 221 -9.92 -6.14 -5.19
C ASN A 221 -11.13 -7.05 -4.96
N LYS A 222 -12.34 -6.48 -5.01
CA LYS A 222 -13.61 -7.21 -4.89
C LYS A 222 -13.64 -8.23 -3.73
N GLY A 223 -13.20 -7.80 -2.54
CA GLY A 223 -13.21 -8.63 -1.34
C GLY A 223 -12.07 -9.63 -1.19
N ASN A 224 -11.18 -9.72 -2.17
CA ASN A 224 -10.08 -10.68 -2.24
C ASN A 224 -8.72 -9.98 -2.22
N ILE A 225 -7.71 -10.67 -1.70
CA ILE A 225 -6.32 -10.26 -1.81
C ILE A 225 -5.78 -10.68 -3.17
N GLN A 226 -5.24 -9.73 -3.93
CA GLN A 226 -4.64 -9.96 -5.23
C GLN A 226 -3.15 -10.28 -5.14
N GLN A 227 -2.44 -9.52 -4.27
CA GLN A 227 -1.01 -9.72 -4.03
C GLN A 227 -0.63 -9.17 -2.66
N ILE A 228 0.34 -9.82 -2.02
CA ILE A 228 1.02 -9.34 -0.81
C ILE A 228 2.52 -9.33 -1.12
N GLY A 229 3.21 -8.25 -0.78
CA GLY A 229 4.65 -8.14 -0.97
C GLY A 229 5.20 -6.82 -0.43
N ASN A 230 6.51 -6.66 -0.49
CA ASN A 230 7.10 -5.36 -0.24
C ASN A 230 6.77 -4.38 -1.40
N PRO A 231 6.91 -3.07 -1.22
CA PRO A 231 6.55 -2.09 -2.24
C PRO A 231 7.24 -2.30 -3.60
N GLN A 232 8.52 -2.70 -3.60
CA GLN A 232 9.27 -2.92 -4.83
C GLN A 232 8.77 -4.13 -5.61
N ASP A 233 8.51 -5.26 -4.92
CA ASP A 233 7.98 -6.47 -5.55
C ASP A 233 6.57 -6.21 -6.13
N ILE A 234 5.73 -5.47 -5.41
CA ILE A 234 4.38 -5.12 -5.89
C ILE A 234 4.44 -4.27 -7.16
N TYR A 235 5.43 -3.37 -7.27
CA TYR A 235 5.60 -2.49 -8.42
C TYR A 235 6.25 -3.22 -9.61
N ASN A 236 7.37 -3.91 -9.36
CA ASN A 236 8.21 -4.50 -10.41
C ASN A 236 7.70 -5.88 -10.87
N GLU A 237 7.13 -6.67 -9.95
CA GLU A 237 6.71 -8.04 -10.20
C GLU A 237 5.19 -8.22 -9.91
N PRO A 238 4.30 -7.48 -10.60
CA PRO A 238 2.86 -7.62 -10.41
C PRO A 238 2.39 -9.01 -10.79
N ARG A 239 1.59 -9.64 -9.91
CA ARG A 239 1.11 -11.01 -10.12
C ARG A 239 0.11 -11.15 -11.25
N ASN A 240 -0.65 -10.09 -11.54
CA ASN A 240 -1.66 -10.07 -12.59
C ASN A 240 -1.86 -8.66 -13.17
N ALA A 241 -2.61 -8.58 -14.27
CA ALA A 241 -2.88 -7.34 -14.99
C ALA A 241 -3.60 -6.28 -14.14
N PHE A 242 -4.44 -6.71 -13.17
CA PHE A 242 -5.08 -5.77 -12.25
C PHE A 242 -4.04 -5.07 -11.38
N VAL A 243 -3.13 -5.82 -10.74
CA VAL A 243 -2.07 -5.25 -9.89
C VAL A 243 -1.17 -4.33 -10.71
N ALA A 244 -0.72 -4.78 -11.89
CA ALA A 244 0.13 -4.00 -12.79
C ALA A 244 -0.46 -2.62 -13.10
N LYS A 245 -1.74 -2.57 -13.53
CA LYS A 245 -2.45 -1.33 -13.88
C LYS A 245 -2.88 -0.50 -12.67
N PHE A 246 -3.12 -1.15 -11.53
CA PHE A 246 -3.59 -0.46 -10.35
C PHE A 246 -2.45 0.22 -9.57
N ILE A 247 -1.22 -0.30 -9.62
CA ILE A 247 -0.08 0.24 -8.87
C ILE A 247 0.64 1.37 -9.61
N GLY A 248 0.52 1.42 -10.92
CA GLY A 248 1.13 2.44 -11.78
C GLY A 248 0.79 2.18 -13.23
N ASP A 249 1.12 3.12 -14.07
CA ASP A 249 0.96 2.95 -15.51
C ASP A 249 1.80 1.78 -16.00
N SER A 250 1.28 1.04 -16.98
CA SER A 250 1.94 -0.15 -17.51
C SER A 250 1.54 -0.42 -18.94
N ASN A 251 2.51 -0.71 -19.78
CA ASN A 251 2.29 -1.30 -21.08
C ASN A 251 2.14 -2.81 -20.89
N ILE A 252 0.94 -3.34 -21.13
CA ILE A 252 0.66 -4.77 -21.06
C ILE A 252 0.38 -5.28 -22.45
N VAL A 253 1.26 -6.15 -22.93
CA VAL A 253 1.16 -6.71 -24.28
C VAL A 253 1.13 -8.24 -24.24
N ASP A 254 0.43 -8.85 -25.19
CA ASP A 254 0.47 -10.30 -25.36
C ASP A 254 1.82 -10.72 -25.93
N GLY A 255 2.40 -11.76 -25.37
CA GLY A 255 3.67 -12.34 -25.77
C GLY A 255 3.65 -13.87 -25.72
N ILE A 256 4.74 -14.45 -26.14
CA ILE A 256 4.99 -15.89 -26.07
C ILE A 256 6.33 -16.11 -25.38
N MET A 257 6.33 -16.85 -24.28
CA MET A 257 7.56 -17.27 -23.62
C MET A 257 8.19 -18.39 -24.45
N GLU A 258 9.18 -18.08 -25.25
CA GLU A 258 9.81 -19.05 -26.16
C GLU A 258 10.55 -20.15 -25.38
N LYS A 259 11.25 -19.74 -24.33
CA LYS A 259 11.94 -20.56 -23.32
C LYS A 259 12.35 -19.68 -22.15
N ASP A 260 12.89 -20.26 -21.09
CA ASP A 260 13.44 -19.49 -19.97
C ASP A 260 14.37 -18.39 -20.48
N PHE A 261 14.20 -17.18 -19.97
CA PHE A 261 14.96 -15.97 -20.29
C PHE A 261 14.77 -15.41 -21.71
N LEU A 262 13.72 -15.86 -22.46
CA LEU A 262 13.44 -15.38 -23.80
C LEU A 262 11.94 -15.30 -24.06
N VAL A 263 11.45 -14.10 -24.32
CA VAL A 263 10.04 -13.82 -24.66
C VAL A 263 9.95 -13.15 -26.03
N SER A 264 8.89 -13.45 -26.79
CA SER A 264 8.58 -12.77 -28.05
C SER A 264 7.30 -11.95 -27.91
N PHE A 265 7.35 -10.68 -28.35
CA PHE A 265 6.21 -9.77 -28.49
C PHE A 265 6.53 -8.69 -29.53
N GLY A 266 5.48 -8.06 -30.14
CA GLY A 266 5.71 -7.05 -31.20
C GLY A 266 6.57 -7.59 -32.35
N GLY A 267 6.43 -8.87 -32.70
CA GLY A 267 7.19 -9.50 -33.77
C GLY A 267 8.71 -9.66 -33.52
N GLN A 268 9.19 -9.37 -32.30
CA GLN A 268 10.62 -9.42 -31.97
C GLN A 268 10.87 -10.30 -30.73
N GLU A 269 12.08 -10.84 -30.60
CA GLU A 269 12.52 -11.59 -29.43
C GLU A 269 13.30 -10.70 -28.46
N PHE A 270 12.95 -10.81 -27.17
CA PHE A 270 13.58 -10.08 -26.08
C PHE A 270 14.13 -11.04 -25.02
N ALA A 271 15.34 -10.77 -24.57
CA ALA A 271 15.83 -11.40 -23.36
C ALA A 271 15.05 -10.86 -22.15
N CYS A 272 14.75 -11.71 -21.17
CA CYS A 272 14.12 -11.35 -19.89
C CYS A 272 14.80 -12.13 -18.77
N VAL A 273 14.43 -11.86 -17.51
CA VAL A 273 14.97 -12.57 -16.35
C VAL A 273 14.03 -13.66 -15.84
N ASP A 274 12.83 -13.75 -16.38
CA ASP A 274 11.79 -14.69 -15.97
C ASP A 274 12.07 -16.12 -16.47
N ARG A 275 11.62 -17.08 -15.65
CA ARG A 275 11.79 -18.52 -15.90
C ARG A 275 10.65 -19.32 -15.28
N GLY A 276 10.57 -20.61 -15.65
CA GLY A 276 9.60 -21.54 -15.08
C GLY A 276 8.29 -21.63 -15.87
N PHE A 277 8.21 -20.96 -17.02
CA PHE A 277 7.12 -21.10 -17.97
C PHE A 277 7.35 -22.29 -18.90
N LYS A 278 6.26 -22.80 -19.49
CA LYS A 278 6.39 -23.84 -20.53
C LYS A 278 6.93 -23.22 -21.81
N PRO A 279 7.73 -23.96 -22.59
CA PRO A 279 8.14 -23.48 -23.91
C PRO A 279 6.93 -23.12 -24.80
N ARG A 280 6.97 -21.94 -25.42
CA ARG A 280 5.90 -21.37 -26.25
C ARG A 280 4.58 -21.13 -25.50
N GLU A 281 4.66 -20.86 -24.20
CA GLU A 281 3.48 -20.51 -23.40
C GLU A 281 3.01 -19.10 -23.73
N PRO A 282 1.71 -18.90 -24.02
CA PRO A 282 1.13 -17.57 -24.14
C PRO A 282 1.16 -16.84 -22.79
N VAL A 283 1.73 -15.64 -22.78
CA VAL A 283 1.96 -14.82 -21.57
C VAL A 283 1.49 -13.39 -21.79
N GLN A 284 1.40 -12.63 -20.70
CA GLN A 284 1.32 -11.17 -20.72
C GLN A 284 2.67 -10.60 -20.30
N VAL A 285 3.17 -9.65 -21.08
CA VAL A 285 4.41 -8.93 -20.84
C VAL A 285 4.07 -7.57 -20.27
N VAL A 286 4.62 -7.23 -19.13
CA VAL A 286 4.47 -5.93 -18.45
C VAL A 286 5.77 -5.16 -18.63
N ILE A 287 5.63 -3.92 -19.07
CA ILE A 287 6.76 -2.98 -19.23
C ILE A 287 6.30 -1.64 -18.64
N ARG A 288 7.09 -1.10 -17.73
CA ARG A 288 6.80 0.23 -17.17
C ARG A 288 7.10 1.32 -18.19
N PRO A 289 6.33 2.42 -18.22
CA PRO A 289 6.56 3.52 -19.16
C PRO A 289 7.94 4.16 -19.07
N GLU A 290 8.55 4.20 -17.90
CA GLU A 290 9.89 4.72 -17.63
C GLU A 290 11.01 3.79 -18.06
N ASP A 291 10.73 2.51 -18.31
CA ASP A 291 11.71 1.47 -18.66
C ASP A 291 11.90 1.32 -20.18
N VAL A 292 11.23 2.17 -20.95
CA VAL A 292 11.36 2.19 -22.42
C VAL A 292 12.42 3.20 -22.84
N ASP A 293 13.55 2.71 -23.33
CA ASP A 293 14.63 3.52 -23.89
C ASP A 293 14.26 4.00 -25.30
N ILE A 294 14.24 5.32 -25.51
CA ILE A 294 14.04 5.94 -26.82
C ILE A 294 15.37 6.03 -27.55
N VAL A 295 15.40 5.49 -28.76
CA VAL A 295 16.58 5.48 -29.63
C VAL A 295 16.18 5.88 -31.07
N PRO A 296 17.13 6.16 -31.96
CA PRO A 296 16.81 6.32 -33.38
C PRO A 296 16.07 5.09 -33.95
N PRO A 297 15.14 5.26 -34.89
CA PRO A 297 14.31 4.16 -35.41
C PRO A 297 15.12 2.95 -35.92
N SER A 298 16.29 3.18 -36.48
CA SER A 298 17.18 2.13 -36.98
C SER A 298 17.93 1.34 -35.89
N ALA A 299 17.93 1.82 -34.65
CA ALA A 299 18.63 1.21 -33.52
C ALA A 299 17.65 0.54 -32.51
N GLY A 300 16.34 0.77 -32.65
CA GLY A 300 15.33 0.18 -31.81
C GLY A 300 14.95 -1.24 -32.23
N LYS A 301 14.64 -2.10 -31.29
CA LYS A 301 14.03 -3.40 -31.54
C LYS A 301 12.56 -3.25 -31.95
N LEU A 302 11.85 -2.29 -31.34
CA LEU A 302 10.51 -1.88 -31.76
C LEU A 302 10.58 -0.48 -32.36
N THR A 303 9.59 -0.14 -33.19
CA THR A 303 9.41 1.22 -33.70
C THR A 303 7.99 1.66 -33.45
N GLY A 304 7.81 2.94 -33.12
CA GLY A 304 6.49 3.49 -32.84
C GLY A 304 6.37 4.93 -33.32
N LEU A 305 5.14 5.31 -33.72
CA LEU A 305 4.81 6.67 -34.13
C LEU A 305 4.29 7.45 -32.94
N VAL A 306 4.97 8.52 -32.57
CA VAL A 306 4.53 9.41 -31.48
C VAL A 306 3.23 10.10 -31.88
N ARG A 307 2.16 9.93 -31.09
CA ARG A 307 0.83 10.52 -31.33
C ARG A 307 0.65 11.79 -30.52
N GLU A 308 1.02 11.74 -29.24
CA GLU A 308 0.84 12.86 -28.31
C GLU A 308 2.01 12.95 -27.35
N VAL A 309 2.30 14.17 -26.88
CA VAL A 309 3.36 14.45 -25.90
C VAL A 309 2.81 15.42 -24.87
N ILE A 310 2.83 15.04 -23.59
CA ILE A 310 2.30 15.80 -22.48
C ILE A 310 3.44 16.09 -21.48
N PHE A 311 3.69 17.35 -21.15
CA PHE A 311 4.68 17.71 -20.12
C PHE A 311 4.08 17.57 -18.71
N LYS A 312 4.65 16.71 -17.89
CA LYS A 312 4.22 16.45 -16.50
C LYS A 312 5.12 17.11 -15.44
N GLY A 313 5.99 18.02 -15.83
CA GLY A 313 6.91 18.75 -14.94
C GLY A 313 8.29 18.09 -14.85
N VAL A 314 8.40 16.85 -14.38
CA VAL A 314 9.67 16.11 -14.24
C VAL A 314 10.00 15.23 -15.45
N HIS A 315 9.01 14.83 -16.21
CA HIS A 315 9.13 14.03 -17.43
C HIS A 315 8.08 14.43 -18.47
N PHE A 316 8.25 13.91 -19.67
CA PHE A 316 7.25 13.92 -20.72
C PHE A 316 6.55 12.57 -20.75
N GLU A 317 5.24 12.59 -20.82
CA GLU A 317 4.39 11.41 -21.09
C GLU A 317 4.09 11.40 -22.57
N MET A 318 4.48 10.32 -23.24
CA MET A 318 4.32 10.19 -24.70
C MET A 318 3.42 8.98 -24.99
N HIS A 319 2.39 9.24 -25.79
CA HIS A 319 1.53 8.20 -26.35
C HIS A 319 2.07 7.80 -27.72
N VAL A 320 2.47 6.56 -27.85
CA VAL A 320 3.18 6.02 -29.02
C VAL A 320 2.39 4.86 -29.62
N ASP A 321 2.10 4.92 -30.89
CA ASP A 321 1.45 3.84 -31.64
C ASP A 321 2.50 2.84 -32.14
N VAL A 322 2.44 1.62 -31.62
CA VAL A 322 3.29 0.50 -31.99
C VAL A 322 2.42 -0.58 -32.62
N GLU A 323 2.46 -0.71 -33.95
CA GLU A 323 1.67 -1.70 -34.71
C GLU A 323 0.15 -1.68 -34.38
N GLY A 324 -0.40 -0.47 -34.18
CA GLY A 324 -1.82 -0.27 -33.86
C GLY A 324 -2.18 -0.47 -32.37
N LYS A 325 -1.19 -0.68 -31.51
CA LYS A 325 -1.35 -0.70 -30.05
C LYS A 325 -0.75 0.58 -29.47
N GLU A 326 -1.48 1.19 -28.54
CA GLU A 326 -1.00 2.37 -27.81
C GLU A 326 -0.03 1.94 -26.70
N TRP A 327 1.13 2.57 -26.69
CA TRP A 327 2.14 2.48 -25.63
C TRP A 327 2.29 3.82 -24.96
N LEU A 328 2.48 3.79 -23.65
CA LEU A 328 2.82 4.93 -22.84
C LEU A 328 4.31 4.91 -22.53
N ILE A 329 5.01 6.05 -22.71
CA ILE A 329 6.43 6.17 -22.43
C ILE A 329 6.66 7.42 -21.55
N HIS A 330 7.42 7.26 -20.48
CA HIS A 330 7.87 8.36 -19.64
C HIS A 330 9.35 8.63 -19.93
N SER A 331 9.70 9.86 -20.34
CA SER A 331 11.09 10.21 -20.65
C SER A 331 11.39 11.66 -20.26
N THR A 332 12.62 11.92 -19.86
CA THR A 332 13.11 13.31 -19.66
C THR A 332 13.38 14.04 -20.99
N GLN A 333 13.39 13.32 -22.11
CA GLN A 333 13.53 13.86 -23.45
C GLN A 333 12.22 13.69 -24.21
N ALA A 334 11.75 14.72 -24.90
CA ALA A 334 10.56 14.67 -25.73
C ALA A 334 10.91 14.40 -27.18
N SER A 335 10.14 13.54 -27.85
CA SER A 335 10.03 13.48 -29.31
C SER A 335 8.85 14.30 -29.81
N GLN A 336 8.81 14.64 -31.08
CA GLN A 336 7.72 15.45 -31.65
C GLN A 336 6.52 14.57 -32.05
N PRO A 337 5.27 15.03 -31.88
CA PRO A 337 4.13 14.34 -32.47
C PRO A 337 4.31 14.15 -33.99
N GLY A 338 4.07 12.92 -34.47
CA GLY A 338 4.33 12.53 -35.88
C GLY A 338 5.74 12.00 -36.13
N GLU A 339 6.62 12.03 -35.15
CA GLU A 339 7.96 11.46 -35.25
C GLU A 339 7.91 9.92 -35.06
N LEU A 340 8.72 9.22 -35.87
CA LEU A 340 8.96 7.78 -35.70
C LEU A 340 10.15 7.59 -34.77
N ILE A 341 9.97 6.85 -33.69
CA ILE A 341 11.01 6.54 -32.71
C ILE A 341 11.33 5.05 -32.70
N GLY A 342 12.57 4.70 -32.36
CA GLY A 342 12.95 3.35 -31.96
C GLY A 342 12.83 3.18 -30.45
N MET A 343 12.55 1.96 -30.02
CA MET A 343 12.40 1.62 -28.62
C MET A 343 13.20 0.36 -28.28
N ASN A 344 13.92 0.41 -27.18
CA ASN A 344 14.60 -0.74 -26.58
C ASN A 344 14.12 -0.91 -25.12
N ILE A 345 14.15 -2.15 -24.65
CA ILE A 345 13.74 -2.52 -23.29
C ILE A 345 14.82 -3.50 -22.79
N GLY A 346 15.36 -3.24 -21.61
CA GLY A 346 16.33 -4.10 -20.97
C GLY A 346 15.72 -5.41 -20.45
N PRO A 347 16.55 -6.46 -20.28
CA PRO A 347 16.04 -7.75 -19.80
C PRO A 347 15.40 -7.70 -18.40
N ASP A 348 15.94 -6.85 -17.52
CA ASP A 348 15.48 -6.68 -16.14
C ASP A 348 14.21 -5.79 -16.04
N GLU A 349 13.84 -5.13 -17.16
CA GLU A 349 12.71 -4.20 -17.28
C GLU A 349 11.46 -4.88 -17.88
N ILE A 350 11.57 -6.16 -18.22
CA ILE A 350 10.51 -6.99 -18.75
C ILE A 350 10.04 -7.94 -17.66
N HIS A 351 8.76 -7.83 -17.26
CA HIS A 351 8.15 -8.77 -16.33
C HIS A 351 7.09 -9.62 -17.02
N ILE A 352 7.10 -10.94 -16.77
CA ILE A 352 6.23 -11.91 -17.40
C ILE A 352 5.15 -12.39 -16.44
N MET A 353 3.90 -12.23 -16.83
CA MET A 353 2.75 -12.76 -16.10
C MET A 353 2.11 -13.91 -16.88
N SER A 354 1.63 -14.91 -16.14
CA SER A 354 0.73 -15.91 -16.75
C SER A 354 -0.52 -15.21 -17.30
N ARG A 355 -0.99 -15.67 -18.46
CA ARG A 355 -2.24 -15.16 -19.01
C ARG A 355 -3.38 -15.68 -18.13
N GLU A 356 -4.17 -14.77 -17.51
CA GLU A 356 -5.39 -15.18 -16.83
C GLU A 356 -6.33 -15.80 -17.84
N GLU A 357 -6.83 -17.01 -17.57
CA GLU A 357 -7.94 -17.59 -18.32
C GLU A 357 -9.18 -16.72 -18.06
N VAL A 358 -9.74 -16.13 -19.12
CA VAL A 358 -10.94 -15.29 -19.10
C VAL A 358 -12.17 -16.14 -18.86
#